data_72d3c7ba2a73f6b0435997111b08d716
#
_entry.id   72d3c7ba2a73f6b0435997111b08d716
#
_cell.length_a   1.000
_cell.length_b   1.000
_cell.length_c   1.000
_cell.angle_alpha   90.00
_cell.angle_beta   90.00
_cell.angle_gamma   90.00
#
_symmetry.space_group_name_H-M   'P 1'
#
loop_
_entity.id
_entity.type
_entity.pdbx_description
1 polymer ?
#
loop_
_entity_poly.entity_id
_entity_poly.type
_entity_poly.pdbx_seq_one_letter_code
_entity_poly.pdbx_strand_id
1 'polypeptide(L)'
;MDPARKKILTITDRLAPRAARMLREITSYAELPLKETRTSETLSAFLSERGFRVRRGVAGMETAFRAEFAFGKGRPAVAFLCEMDALPGLGHACGHNIVGVASACAAAALASFGKGVFRAGKVIALGTPAEETGYGKARMVERGVFRSIDAAMMVHPSSRRHVAKGYLALAKLHFTFQGRAAHAAAYPEHGINALDGVILLFNGVSALRQQLPDTVRVHGIVTEGGRAPNIIPERAKAYFYVRGGTLAEMHEAVARVKGCAAGAATASRCRLEVEEGEYTLSPMKVNPVLADAYRGALALLELPESGAPTDRNRGSSDIGNVSQAVPTLQPNVPITSGARVEIHTRAFEEATTKPSGIEGMMEGIRALALTGYDLFADPSLVEAAWRQFNTPKPGRSCEVPLNRDIPQNRDVPQKSR
;
A
#
# COMPACT_ATOMS: atom_id res chain seq x y z
N MET A 1 -16.96 -12.44 28.15
CA MET A 1 -16.82 -11.06 27.59
C MET A 1 -17.41 -10.06 28.58
N ASP A 2 -16.69 -9.00 28.92
CA ASP A 2 -17.11 -7.97 29.88
C ASP A 2 -18.21 -7.04 29.30
N PRO A 3 -18.95 -6.28 30.16
CA PRO A 3 -20.06 -5.43 29.73
C PRO A 3 -19.66 -4.33 28.71
N ALA A 4 -18.45 -3.78 28.80
CA ALA A 4 -17.98 -2.72 27.89
C ALA A 4 -17.83 -3.26 26.46
N ARG A 5 -17.16 -4.40 26.31
CA ARG A 5 -16.98 -5.06 25.01
C ARG A 5 -18.31 -5.50 24.40
N LYS A 6 -19.26 -6.03 25.22
CA LYS A 6 -20.63 -6.35 24.76
C LYS A 6 -21.34 -5.10 24.20
N LYS A 7 -21.20 -3.96 24.89
CA LYS A 7 -21.80 -2.70 24.46
C LYS A 7 -21.20 -2.20 23.15
N ILE A 8 -19.87 -2.33 22.94
CA ILE A 8 -19.21 -1.98 21.69
C ILE A 8 -19.76 -2.85 20.55
N LEU A 9 -19.88 -4.17 20.73
CA LEU A 9 -20.43 -5.06 19.72
C LEU A 9 -21.90 -4.71 19.40
N THR A 10 -22.72 -4.38 20.39
CA THR A 10 -24.09 -3.90 20.16
C THR A 10 -24.09 -2.62 19.31
N ILE A 11 -23.13 -1.71 19.50
CA ILE A 11 -23.03 -0.48 18.70
C ILE A 11 -22.61 -0.83 17.27
N THR A 12 -21.61 -1.72 17.09
CA THR A 12 -21.19 -2.17 15.73
C THR A 12 -22.32 -2.85 14.98
N ASP A 13 -23.12 -3.68 15.64
CA ASP A 13 -24.26 -4.38 15.02
C ASP A 13 -25.36 -3.41 14.57
N ARG A 14 -25.61 -2.34 15.35
CA ARG A 14 -26.54 -1.27 14.93
C ARG A 14 -26.04 -0.49 13.70
N LEU A 15 -24.75 -0.48 13.43
CA LEU A 15 -24.19 0.15 12.24
C LEU A 15 -24.28 -0.73 10.98
N ALA A 16 -24.52 -2.03 11.11
CA ALA A 16 -24.49 -2.99 10.00
C ALA A 16 -25.38 -2.59 8.80
N PRO A 17 -26.63 -2.12 8.95
CA PRO A 17 -27.45 -1.72 7.81
C PRO A 17 -26.86 -0.48 7.07
N ARG A 18 -26.28 0.47 7.80
CA ARG A 18 -25.66 1.67 7.20
C ARG A 18 -24.34 1.30 6.54
N ALA A 19 -23.53 0.45 7.16
CA ALA A 19 -22.28 -0.06 6.59
C ALA A 19 -22.53 -0.79 5.26
N ALA A 20 -23.51 -1.73 5.24
CA ALA A 20 -23.87 -2.44 4.01
C ALA A 20 -24.41 -1.52 2.90
N ARG A 21 -25.06 -0.42 3.25
CA ARG A 21 -25.51 0.60 2.28
C ARG A 21 -24.32 1.36 1.72
N MET A 22 -23.44 1.89 2.55
CA MET A 22 -22.22 2.61 2.13
C MET A 22 -21.33 1.71 1.27
N LEU A 23 -21.18 0.44 1.63
CA LEU A 23 -20.43 -0.52 0.84
C LEU A 23 -20.96 -0.59 -0.61
N ARG A 24 -22.28 -0.75 -0.80
CA ARG A 24 -22.89 -0.81 -2.12
C ARG A 24 -22.77 0.50 -2.89
N GLU A 25 -22.97 1.63 -2.22
CA GLU A 25 -22.82 2.97 -2.80
C GLU A 25 -21.38 3.16 -3.32
N ILE A 26 -20.37 2.92 -2.49
CA ILE A 26 -18.95 3.06 -2.86
C ILE A 26 -18.56 2.08 -3.96
N THR A 27 -19.06 0.83 -3.91
CA THR A 27 -18.84 -0.14 -4.99
C THR A 27 -19.36 0.40 -6.33
N SER A 28 -20.52 1.05 -6.33
CA SER A 28 -21.10 1.62 -7.56
C SER A 28 -20.34 2.83 -8.11
N TYR A 29 -19.55 3.50 -7.29
CA TYR A 29 -18.74 4.64 -7.72
C TYR A 29 -17.49 4.19 -8.46
N ALA A 30 -16.80 3.17 -7.96
CA ALA A 30 -15.58 2.59 -8.54
C ALA A 30 -14.57 3.66 -8.99
N GLU A 31 -14.34 4.66 -8.13
CA GLU A 31 -13.52 5.83 -8.43
C GLU A 31 -12.03 5.49 -8.41
N LEU A 32 -11.28 5.99 -9.40
CA LEU A 32 -9.86 5.72 -9.57
C LEU A 32 -9.00 6.52 -8.58
N PRO A 33 -7.72 6.14 -8.42
CA PRO A 33 -6.76 6.84 -7.56
C PRO A 33 -6.75 8.35 -7.78
N LEU A 34 -6.82 9.13 -6.69
CA LEU A 34 -6.93 10.60 -6.64
C LEU A 34 -8.23 11.17 -7.26
N LYS A 35 -9.20 10.33 -7.57
CA LYS A 35 -10.53 10.72 -8.10
C LYS A 35 -11.68 10.27 -7.20
N GLU A 36 -11.40 9.79 -6.00
CA GLU A 36 -12.35 9.18 -5.04
C GLU A 36 -13.25 10.24 -4.36
N THR A 37 -13.80 11.17 -5.13
CA THR A 37 -14.53 12.34 -4.60
C THR A 37 -15.80 11.94 -3.86
N ARG A 38 -16.64 11.10 -4.48
CA ARG A 38 -17.91 10.62 -3.91
C ARG A 38 -17.66 9.67 -2.73
N THR A 39 -16.67 8.79 -2.83
CA THR A 39 -16.26 7.88 -1.77
C THR A 39 -15.80 8.65 -0.54
N SER A 40 -14.91 9.63 -0.74
CA SER A 40 -14.43 10.53 0.31
C SER A 40 -15.58 11.30 0.97
N GLU A 41 -16.53 11.80 0.17
CA GLU A 41 -17.70 12.51 0.67
C GLU A 41 -18.62 11.59 1.48
N THR A 42 -18.94 10.39 0.99
CA THR A 42 -19.78 9.41 1.68
C THR A 42 -19.21 9.06 3.05
N LEU A 43 -17.90 8.76 3.13
CA LEU A 43 -17.24 8.39 4.39
C LEU A 43 -17.12 9.58 5.35
N SER A 44 -16.72 10.75 4.84
CA SER A 44 -16.54 11.95 5.67
C SER A 44 -17.87 12.51 6.18
N ALA A 45 -18.94 12.47 5.39
CA ALA A 45 -20.29 12.85 5.82
C ALA A 45 -20.81 11.90 6.91
N PHE A 46 -20.67 10.58 6.72
CA PHE A 46 -21.01 9.58 7.73
C PHE A 46 -20.34 9.83 9.07
N LEU A 47 -19.05 10.22 9.08
CA LEU A 47 -18.30 10.55 10.29
C LEU A 47 -18.76 11.88 10.90
N SER A 48 -19.02 12.90 10.06
CA SER A 48 -19.54 14.20 10.50
C SER A 48 -20.90 14.07 11.21
N GLU A 49 -21.83 13.28 10.66
CA GLU A 49 -23.13 12.94 11.28
C GLU A 49 -22.98 12.32 12.68
N ARG A 50 -21.80 11.74 12.98
CA ARG A 50 -21.47 11.12 14.29
C ARG A 50 -20.62 11.97 15.21
N GLY A 51 -20.51 13.27 14.85
CA GLY A 51 -19.84 14.26 15.70
C GLY A 51 -18.32 14.33 15.52
N PHE A 52 -17.77 13.73 14.48
CA PHE A 52 -16.38 13.94 14.12
C PHE A 52 -16.19 15.31 13.47
N ARG A 53 -15.12 16.01 13.86
CA ARG A 53 -14.65 17.20 13.15
C ARG A 53 -13.89 16.78 11.91
N VAL A 54 -14.42 17.05 10.75
CA VAL A 54 -13.86 16.66 9.44
C VAL A 54 -13.06 17.82 8.82
N ARG A 55 -11.88 17.51 8.29
CA ARG A 55 -11.07 18.37 7.42
C ARG A 55 -10.71 17.60 6.15
N ARG A 56 -11.01 18.16 4.99
CA ARG A 56 -10.66 17.61 3.66
C ARG A 56 -9.37 18.24 3.11
N GLY A 57 -8.84 17.72 2.02
CA GLY A 57 -7.63 18.25 1.36
C GLY A 57 -6.34 17.96 2.14
N VAL A 58 -6.32 16.89 2.93
CA VAL A 58 -5.17 16.52 3.76
C VAL A 58 -3.97 16.15 2.89
N ALA A 59 -2.78 16.58 3.29
CA ALA A 59 -1.53 16.38 2.56
C ALA A 59 -1.53 16.94 1.11
N GLY A 60 -2.44 17.89 0.81
CA GLY A 60 -2.59 18.45 -0.53
C GLY A 60 -3.27 17.51 -1.53
N MET A 61 -3.97 16.48 -1.06
CA MET A 61 -4.79 15.58 -1.86
C MET A 61 -6.27 15.90 -1.62
N GLU A 62 -6.98 16.30 -2.66
CA GLU A 62 -8.37 16.79 -2.58
C GLU A 62 -9.32 15.77 -1.97
N THR A 63 -9.14 14.48 -2.30
CA THR A 63 -9.96 13.36 -1.83
C THR A 63 -9.56 12.83 -0.45
N ALA A 64 -8.38 13.23 0.07
CA ALA A 64 -7.97 12.85 1.41
C ALA A 64 -8.71 13.64 2.49
N PHE A 65 -9.07 12.98 3.58
CA PHE A 65 -9.70 13.63 4.73
C PHE A 65 -9.10 13.18 6.07
N ARG A 66 -9.28 14.01 7.09
CA ARG A 66 -9.03 13.68 8.49
C ARG A 66 -10.26 14.03 9.31
N ALA A 67 -10.86 13.04 9.94
CA ALA A 67 -11.99 13.17 10.84
C ALA A 67 -11.53 12.83 12.27
N GLU A 68 -11.78 13.71 13.25
CA GLU A 68 -11.37 13.54 14.63
C GLU A 68 -12.55 13.62 15.59
N PHE A 69 -12.60 12.70 16.55
CA PHE A 69 -13.47 12.76 17.72
C PHE A 69 -12.61 12.73 18.97
N ALA A 70 -12.66 13.79 19.78
CA ALA A 70 -11.86 13.92 21.00
C ALA A 70 -12.72 13.70 22.24
N PHE A 71 -12.21 12.92 23.20
CA PHE A 71 -12.82 12.71 24.50
C PHE A 71 -12.34 13.73 25.55
N GLY A 72 -11.19 14.35 25.29
CA GLY A 72 -10.53 15.34 26.14
C GLY A 72 -9.10 15.57 25.65
N LYS A 73 -8.33 16.37 26.40
CA LYS A 73 -6.91 16.57 26.11
C LYS A 73 -6.11 15.32 26.53
N GLY A 74 -5.09 14.96 25.74
CA GLY A 74 -4.17 13.84 26.04
C GLY A 74 -4.16 12.72 25.03
N ARG A 75 -3.61 11.59 25.43
CA ARG A 75 -3.41 10.37 24.63
C ARG A 75 -4.37 9.28 25.11
N PRO A 76 -4.62 8.20 24.32
CA PRO A 76 -4.02 7.93 23.02
C PRO A 76 -4.73 8.66 21.86
N ALA A 77 -4.03 8.78 20.72
CA ALA A 77 -4.60 9.15 19.42
C ALA A 77 -4.54 7.93 18.49
N VAL A 78 -5.68 7.29 18.28
CA VAL A 78 -5.79 6.05 17.49
C VAL A 78 -6.44 6.37 16.15
N ALA A 79 -5.74 6.02 15.05
CA ALA A 79 -6.20 6.27 13.69
C ALA A 79 -6.71 4.99 13.01
N PHE A 80 -7.84 5.11 12.33
CA PHE A 80 -8.43 4.11 11.43
C PHE A 80 -8.26 4.60 10.00
N LEU A 81 -7.60 3.80 9.13
CA LEU A 81 -7.26 4.20 7.77
C LEU A 81 -8.33 3.71 6.80
N CYS A 82 -8.90 4.64 6.02
CA CYS A 82 -9.98 4.40 5.08
C CYS A 82 -9.42 4.50 3.66
N GLU A 83 -9.00 3.39 3.06
CA GLU A 83 -8.71 3.31 1.63
C GLU A 83 -9.98 3.45 0.81
N MET A 84 -9.88 3.98 -0.42
CA MET A 84 -11.05 4.44 -1.15
C MET A 84 -11.02 4.13 -2.65
N ASP A 85 -9.84 3.94 -3.24
CA ASP A 85 -9.64 3.83 -4.67
C ASP A 85 -10.00 2.46 -5.25
N ALA A 86 -10.39 2.45 -6.52
CA ALA A 86 -10.71 1.28 -7.33
C ALA A 86 -9.69 1.11 -8.46
N LEU A 87 -9.67 -0.09 -9.05
CA LEU A 87 -8.83 -0.44 -10.19
C LEU A 87 -9.49 -0.10 -11.53
N PRO A 88 -8.74 0.40 -12.52
CA PRO A 88 -9.27 0.67 -13.85
C PRO A 88 -9.90 -0.59 -14.48
N GLY A 89 -11.17 -0.49 -14.91
CA GLY A 89 -11.91 -1.57 -15.57
C GLY A 89 -12.29 -2.77 -14.70
N LEU A 90 -11.82 -2.82 -13.44
CA LEU A 90 -12.09 -3.93 -12.50
C LEU A 90 -12.90 -3.51 -11.27
N GLY A 91 -13.08 -2.20 -11.04
CA GLY A 91 -13.77 -1.75 -9.83
C GLY A 91 -12.98 -2.04 -8.55
N HIS A 92 -13.68 -2.31 -7.46
CA HIS A 92 -13.05 -2.58 -6.15
C HIS A 92 -12.49 -4.01 -6.03
N ALA A 93 -11.71 -4.46 -7.01
CA ALA A 93 -11.11 -5.80 -7.02
C ALA A 93 -9.94 -5.99 -6.03
N CYS A 94 -9.56 -4.94 -5.28
CA CYS A 94 -8.69 -5.01 -4.09
C CYS A 94 -9.50 -4.96 -2.78
N GLY A 95 -10.77 -4.51 -2.85
CA GLY A 95 -11.67 -4.45 -1.71
C GLY A 95 -11.57 -3.19 -0.85
N HIS A 96 -11.02 -2.07 -1.39
CA HIS A 96 -10.92 -0.80 -0.66
C HIS A 96 -12.28 -0.22 -0.26
N ASN A 97 -13.36 -0.58 -0.95
CA ASN A 97 -14.74 -0.31 -0.53
C ASN A 97 -15.04 -0.87 0.87
N ILE A 98 -14.57 -2.10 1.18
CA ILE A 98 -14.67 -2.71 2.51
C ILE A 98 -13.73 -2.00 3.50
N VAL A 99 -12.48 -1.73 3.11
CA VAL A 99 -11.48 -1.08 3.98
C VAL A 99 -11.98 0.26 4.49
N GLY A 100 -12.47 1.12 3.58
CA GLY A 100 -12.98 2.44 3.91
C GLY A 100 -14.17 2.40 4.86
N VAL A 101 -15.17 1.55 4.54
CA VAL A 101 -16.37 1.41 5.38
C VAL A 101 -16.06 0.80 6.73
N ALA A 102 -15.24 -0.27 6.76
CA ALA A 102 -14.90 -0.94 8.02
C ALA A 102 -14.17 0.00 8.98
N SER A 103 -13.18 0.73 8.49
CA SER A 103 -12.41 1.71 9.27
C SER A 103 -13.29 2.85 9.79
N ALA A 104 -14.13 3.45 8.94
CA ALA A 104 -15.04 4.53 9.33
C ALA A 104 -16.06 4.08 10.38
N CYS A 105 -16.65 2.88 10.20
CA CYS A 105 -17.62 2.32 11.14
C CYS A 105 -16.98 1.92 12.48
N ALA A 106 -15.78 1.34 12.48
CA ALA A 106 -15.05 1.02 13.70
C ALA A 106 -14.71 2.29 14.50
N ALA A 107 -14.21 3.34 13.81
CA ALA A 107 -13.96 4.64 14.42
C ALA A 107 -15.24 5.23 15.05
N ALA A 108 -16.37 5.22 14.32
CA ALA A 108 -17.65 5.72 14.78
C ALA A 108 -18.20 4.93 15.97
N ALA A 109 -18.06 3.60 15.96
CA ALA A 109 -18.48 2.75 17.08
C ALA A 109 -17.68 3.05 18.36
N LEU A 110 -16.36 3.16 18.24
CA LEU A 110 -15.48 3.47 19.36
C LEU A 110 -15.74 4.86 19.92
N ALA A 111 -15.93 5.87 19.06
CA ALA A 111 -16.29 7.23 19.46
C ALA A 111 -17.63 7.28 20.21
N SER A 112 -18.64 6.58 19.69
CA SER A 112 -19.96 6.49 20.33
C SER A 112 -19.91 5.81 21.71
N PHE A 113 -19.15 4.72 21.82
CA PHE A 113 -18.95 4.03 23.09
C PHE A 113 -18.18 4.91 24.08
N GLY A 114 -17.09 5.53 23.65
CA GLY A 114 -16.17 6.28 24.49
C GLY A 114 -16.73 7.59 25.03
N LYS A 115 -17.82 8.10 24.42
CA LYS A 115 -18.50 9.32 24.89
C LYS A 115 -19.01 9.13 26.31
N GLY A 116 -18.45 9.88 27.25
CA GLY A 116 -18.76 9.78 28.69
C GLY A 116 -18.05 8.62 29.42
N VAL A 117 -17.24 7.81 28.73
CA VAL A 117 -16.43 6.72 29.29
C VAL A 117 -14.95 7.12 29.33
N PHE A 118 -14.40 7.49 28.16
CA PHE A 118 -13.01 7.95 28.09
C PHE A 118 -12.90 9.43 28.45
N ARG A 119 -11.86 9.78 29.22
CA ARG A 119 -11.63 11.15 29.71
C ARG A 119 -10.55 11.89 28.88
N ALA A 120 -9.78 11.17 28.10
CA ALA A 120 -8.67 11.70 27.30
C ALA A 120 -8.50 10.93 25.99
N GLY A 121 -7.76 11.55 25.07
CA GLY A 121 -7.43 10.96 23.80
C GLY A 121 -8.42 11.27 22.68
N LYS A 122 -8.15 10.70 21.50
CA LYS A 122 -8.97 10.92 20.29
C LYS A 122 -9.00 9.71 19.37
N VAL A 123 -10.15 9.50 18.75
CA VAL A 123 -10.34 8.60 17.63
C VAL A 123 -10.22 9.43 16.34
N ILE A 124 -9.43 8.93 15.41
CA ILE A 124 -9.16 9.56 14.11
C ILE A 124 -9.56 8.60 13.00
N ALA A 125 -10.27 9.06 11.99
CA ALA A 125 -10.43 8.36 10.74
C ALA A 125 -9.72 9.16 9.64
N LEU A 126 -8.84 8.49 8.88
CA LEU A 126 -8.09 9.08 7.78
C LEU A 126 -8.56 8.49 6.46
N GLY A 127 -9.13 9.31 5.58
CA GLY A 127 -9.36 8.94 4.17
C GLY A 127 -8.02 8.95 3.44
N THR A 128 -7.58 7.79 3.01
CA THR A 128 -6.27 7.55 2.40
C THR A 128 -6.47 7.14 0.94
N PRO A 129 -6.46 8.10 -0.01
CA PRO A 129 -6.66 7.83 -1.43
C PRO A 129 -5.44 7.17 -2.08
N ALA A 130 -5.63 6.63 -3.30
CA ALA A 130 -4.57 6.25 -4.22
C ALA A 130 -3.59 5.19 -3.69
N GLU A 131 -4.09 4.15 -3.01
CA GLU A 131 -3.27 3.02 -2.55
C GLU A 131 -2.68 2.24 -3.72
N GLU A 132 -3.49 1.95 -4.76
CA GLU A 132 -3.10 1.16 -5.93
C GLU A 132 -1.92 1.76 -6.71
N THR A 133 -1.73 3.06 -6.59
CA THR A 133 -0.54 3.73 -7.14
C THR A 133 0.61 3.84 -6.14
N GLY A 134 0.40 3.43 -4.87
CA GLY A 134 1.39 3.56 -3.79
C GLY A 134 1.71 5.00 -3.45
N TYR A 135 0.72 5.90 -3.56
CA TYR A 135 0.93 7.34 -3.45
C TYR A 135 0.39 7.93 -2.14
N GLY A 136 -0.85 7.60 -1.79
CA GLY A 136 -1.61 8.37 -0.80
C GLY A 136 -1.01 8.37 0.59
N LYS A 137 -0.81 7.20 1.20
CA LYS A 137 -0.26 7.09 2.55
C LYS A 137 1.22 7.48 2.59
N ALA A 138 1.99 7.19 1.53
CA ALA A 138 3.38 7.63 1.43
C ALA A 138 3.48 9.17 1.48
N ARG A 139 2.65 9.88 0.70
CA ARG A 139 2.56 11.35 0.74
C ARG A 139 2.06 11.87 2.09
N MET A 140 1.10 11.21 2.72
CA MET A 140 0.63 11.60 4.06
C MET A 140 1.75 11.49 5.11
N VAL A 141 2.60 10.46 5.02
CA VAL A 141 3.77 10.30 5.91
C VAL A 141 4.76 11.44 5.67
N GLU A 142 5.12 11.70 4.41
CA GLU A 142 6.02 12.80 4.04
C GLU A 142 5.52 14.16 4.58
N ARG A 143 4.21 14.41 4.45
CA ARG A 143 3.55 15.65 4.94
C ARG A 143 3.28 15.66 6.44
N GLY A 144 3.76 14.65 7.18
CA GLY A 144 3.72 14.61 8.64
C GLY A 144 2.32 14.39 9.25
N VAL A 145 1.35 13.85 8.48
CA VAL A 145 -0.03 13.61 8.96
C VAL A 145 -0.05 12.67 10.16
N PHE A 146 0.91 11.75 10.26
CA PHE A 146 0.99 10.75 11.31
C PHE A 146 1.73 11.20 12.57
N ARG A 147 2.36 12.38 12.61
CA ARG A 147 3.14 12.85 13.78
C ARG A 147 2.36 12.94 15.09
N SER A 148 1.05 13.11 15.02
CA SER A 148 0.16 13.23 16.20
C SER A 148 -0.68 11.97 16.44
N ILE A 149 -0.27 10.83 15.89
CA ILE A 149 -0.96 9.55 15.97
C ILE A 149 -0.10 8.58 16.80
N ASP A 150 -0.75 7.84 17.69
CA ASP A 150 -0.08 6.88 18.57
C ASP A 150 -0.14 5.45 18.04
N ALA A 151 -1.20 5.11 17.32
CA ALA A 151 -1.36 3.84 16.62
C ALA A 151 -2.25 4.04 15.39
N ALA A 152 -1.94 3.36 14.30
CA ALA A 152 -2.73 3.33 13.07
C ALA A 152 -3.18 1.91 12.76
N MET A 153 -4.44 1.73 12.34
CA MET A 153 -4.98 0.41 12.05
C MET A 153 -6.02 0.45 10.93
N MET A 154 -6.12 -0.66 10.21
CA MET A 154 -7.17 -0.94 9.24
C MET A 154 -7.27 -2.45 9.05
N VAL A 155 -8.34 -2.95 8.43
CA VAL A 155 -8.41 -4.32 7.93
C VAL A 155 -8.31 -4.32 6.41
N HIS A 156 -7.83 -5.42 5.82
CA HIS A 156 -7.79 -5.57 4.36
C HIS A 156 -8.47 -6.88 3.93
N PRO A 157 -9.40 -6.86 2.96
CA PRO A 157 -10.05 -8.05 2.45
C PRO A 157 -9.06 -9.06 1.86
N SER A 158 -9.37 -10.34 2.03
CA SER A 158 -8.56 -11.46 1.53
C SER A 158 -9.44 -12.71 1.43
N SER A 159 -8.86 -13.81 0.97
CA SER A 159 -9.48 -15.14 1.08
C SER A 159 -9.22 -15.80 2.44
N ARG A 160 -8.36 -15.22 3.29
CA ARG A 160 -7.94 -15.82 4.56
C ARG A 160 -7.81 -14.75 5.65
N ARG A 161 -7.94 -15.17 6.90
CA ARG A 161 -7.73 -14.35 8.09
C ARG A 161 -6.28 -14.50 8.56
N HIS A 162 -5.51 -13.40 8.44
CA HIS A 162 -4.14 -13.32 8.94
C HIS A 162 -3.94 -11.99 9.68
N VAL A 163 -3.38 -12.03 10.89
CA VAL A 163 -3.21 -10.82 11.69
C VAL A 163 -1.92 -10.09 11.34
N ALA A 164 -0.85 -10.81 11.10
CA ALA A 164 0.50 -10.25 10.99
C ALA A 164 1.15 -10.51 9.62
N LYS A 165 0.51 -10.06 8.53
CA LYS A 165 1.06 -10.16 7.18
C LYS A 165 2.04 -9.02 6.92
N GLY A 166 3.28 -9.35 6.48
CA GLY A 166 4.25 -8.35 6.03
C GLY A 166 4.06 -7.95 4.56
N TYR A 167 4.65 -6.81 4.18
CA TYR A 167 4.75 -6.31 2.81
C TYR A 167 6.21 -6.09 2.44
N LEU A 168 6.51 -6.17 1.14
CA LEU A 168 7.84 -5.91 0.60
C LEU A 168 8.02 -4.42 0.31
N ALA A 169 9.26 -3.95 0.38
CA ALA A 169 9.65 -2.69 -0.23
C ALA A 169 9.41 -2.74 -1.75
N LEU A 170 9.14 -1.60 -2.38
CA LEU A 170 8.95 -1.48 -3.82
C LEU A 170 9.49 -0.16 -4.34
N ALA A 171 10.36 -0.25 -5.37
CA ALA A 171 10.72 0.87 -6.24
C ALA A 171 10.16 0.66 -7.65
N LYS A 172 9.76 1.76 -8.28
CA LYS A 172 9.24 1.82 -9.64
C LYS A 172 10.28 2.51 -10.52
N LEU A 173 10.66 1.89 -11.65
CA LEU A 173 11.70 2.41 -12.54
C LEU A 173 11.16 2.48 -13.97
N HIS A 174 11.22 3.66 -14.57
CA HIS A 174 10.93 3.88 -15.98
C HIS A 174 12.25 4.08 -16.72
N PHE A 175 12.45 3.33 -17.78
CA PHE A 175 13.62 3.43 -18.66
C PHE A 175 13.17 3.89 -20.03
N THR A 176 13.78 4.96 -20.54
CA THR A 176 13.58 5.43 -21.90
C THR A 176 14.91 5.35 -22.64
N PHE A 177 14.93 4.52 -23.70
CA PHE A 177 16.04 4.45 -24.64
C PHE A 177 15.74 5.35 -25.83
N GLN A 178 16.68 6.20 -26.19
CA GLN A 178 16.62 7.09 -27.34
C GLN A 178 17.72 6.73 -28.32
N GLY A 179 17.33 6.41 -29.54
CA GLY A 179 18.18 6.04 -30.64
C GLY A 179 17.99 6.98 -31.85
N ARG A 180 17.99 6.41 -33.04
CA ARG A 180 17.81 7.15 -34.30
C ARG A 180 17.06 6.28 -35.30
N ALA A 181 15.98 6.80 -35.90
CA ALA A 181 15.22 6.13 -36.91
C ALA A 181 16.01 5.98 -38.20
N ALA A 182 15.79 4.87 -38.92
CA ALA A 182 16.27 4.63 -40.28
C ALA A 182 15.36 3.60 -40.95
N HIS A 183 15.45 3.50 -42.28
CA HIS A 183 14.76 2.43 -43.00
C HIS A 183 15.48 1.10 -42.74
N ALA A 184 14.78 0.16 -42.07
CA ALA A 184 15.40 -1.06 -41.53
C ALA A 184 16.05 -1.99 -42.59
N ALA A 185 15.58 -1.94 -43.84
CA ALA A 185 16.13 -2.77 -44.94
C ALA A 185 17.09 -1.99 -45.86
N ALA A 186 16.87 -0.68 -46.04
CA ALA A 186 17.66 0.10 -47.01
C ALA A 186 18.93 0.69 -46.41
N TYR A 187 18.88 1.21 -45.16
CA TYR A 187 19.99 1.91 -44.53
C TYR A 187 20.06 1.60 -43.02
N PRO A 188 20.11 0.30 -42.63
CA PRO A 188 20.07 -0.08 -41.21
C PRO A 188 21.26 0.49 -40.42
N GLU A 189 22.43 0.66 -41.08
CA GLU A 189 23.65 1.20 -40.46
C GLU A 189 23.54 2.68 -40.05
N HIS A 190 22.57 3.40 -40.61
CA HIS A 190 22.27 4.79 -40.19
C HIS A 190 21.38 4.86 -38.95
N GLY A 191 20.75 3.76 -38.55
CA GLY A 191 19.88 3.66 -37.40
C GLY A 191 20.64 3.45 -36.09
N ILE A 192 19.96 3.74 -34.97
CA ILE A 192 20.31 3.30 -33.62
C ILE A 192 18.99 2.76 -33.04
N ASN A 193 18.92 1.45 -32.85
CA ASN A 193 17.69 0.78 -32.48
C ASN A 193 17.42 0.87 -30.96
N ALA A 194 16.48 1.71 -30.55
CA ALA A 194 16.12 1.87 -29.15
C ALA A 194 15.47 0.61 -28.55
N LEU A 195 14.76 -0.19 -29.37
CA LEU A 195 14.17 -1.44 -28.92
C LEU A 195 15.23 -2.48 -28.54
N ASP A 196 16.35 -2.53 -29.23
CA ASP A 196 17.47 -3.42 -28.87
C ASP A 196 18.01 -3.07 -27.49
N GLY A 197 18.08 -1.76 -27.13
CA GLY A 197 18.43 -1.33 -25.79
C GLY A 197 17.49 -1.88 -24.71
N VAL A 198 16.17 -1.87 -24.97
CA VAL A 198 15.18 -2.46 -24.06
C VAL A 198 15.32 -3.98 -23.97
N ILE A 199 15.53 -4.67 -25.10
CA ILE A 199 15.72 -6.13 -25.14
C ILE A 199 16.98 -6.52 -24.34
N LEU A 200 18.09 -5.81 -24.53
CA LEU A 200 19.33 -6.03 -23.79
C LEU A 200 19.15 -5.77 -22.27
N LEU A 201 18.37 -4.75 -21.89
CA LEU A 201 18.00 -4.52 -20.49
C LEU A 201 17.26 -5.74 -19.90
N PHE A 202 16.23 -6.27 -20.58
CA PHE A 202 15.52 -7.46 -20.13
C PHE A 202 16.43 -8.69 -20.02
N ASN A 203 17.33 -8.89 -20.96
CA ASN A 203 18.32 -9.98 -20.92
C ASN A 203 19.30 -9.80 -19.76
N GLY A 204 19.81 -8.58 -19.54
CA GLY A 204 20.68 -8.25 -18.41
C GLY A 204 20.00 -8.50 -17.05
N VAL A 205 18.74 -8.06 -16.90
CA VAL A 205 17.95 -8.34 -15.70
C VAL A 205 17.68 -9.84 -15.53
N SER A 206 17.45 -10.58 -16.63
CA SER A 206 17.26 -12.03 -16.55
C SER A 206 18.51 -12.77 -16.08
N ALA A 207 19.69 -12.37 -16.55
CA ALA A 207 20.98 -12.90 -16.07
C ALA A 207 21.23 -12.49 -14.59
N LEU A 208 20.85 -11.27 -14.21
CA LEU A 208 21.01 -10.79 -12.84
C LEU A 208 20.20 -11.58 -11.80
N ARG A 209 19.01 -12.09 -12.17
CA ARG A 209 18.07 -12.73 -11.22
C ARG A 209 18.69 -13.87 -10.43
N GLN A 210 19.60 -14.64 -11.02
CA GLN A 210 20.29 -15.77 -10.35
C GLN A 210 21.11 -15.32 -9.12
N GLN A 211 21.60 -14.07 -9.11
CA GLN A 211 22.45 -13.52 -8.06
C GLN A 211 21.71 -12.56 -7.14
N LEU A 212 20.37 -12.54 -7.19
CA LEU A 212 19.54 -11.76 -6.26
C LEU A 212 19.07 -12.64 -5.09
N PRO A 213 18.97 -12.07 -3.87
CA PRO A 213 18.36 -12.78 -2.74
C PRO A 213 16.93 -13.25 -3.04
N ASP A 214 16.49 -14.35 -2.43
CA ASP A 214 15.14 -14.89 -2.57
C ASP A 214 14.02 -13.90 -2.17
N THR A 215 14.36 -12.91 -1.35
CA THR A 215 13.45 -11.82 -0.93
C THR A 215 13.27 -10.74 -1.99
N VAL A 216 14.14 -10.72 -3.03
CA VAL A 216 14.09 -9.73 -4.12
C VAL A 216 13.28 -10.26 -5.29
N ARG A 217 12.46 -9.39 -5.89
CA ARG A 217 11.71 -9.66 -7.13
C ARG A 217 11.85 -8.49 -8.08
N VAL A 218 12.26 -8.80 -9.34
CA VAL A 218 12.35 -7.82 -10.42
C VAL A 218 11.47 -8.28 -11.57
N HIS A 219 10.50 -7.47 -11.95
CA HIS A 219 9.61 -7.76 -13.08
C HIS A 219 9.24 -6.45 -13.79
N GLY A 220 8.96 -6.54 -15.08
CA GLY A 220 8.68 -5.37 -15.90
C GLY A 220 8.00 -5.71 -17.20
N ILE A 221 7.64 -4.66 -17.91
CA ILE A 221 7.00 -4.72 -19.25
C ILE A 221 7.68 -3.73 -20.20
N VAL A 222 7.56 -3.98 -21.49
CA VAL A 222 7.82 -3.00 -22.55
C VAL A 222 6.57 -2.15 -22.71
N THR A 223 6.70 -0.84 -22.53
CA THR A 223 5.57 0.09 -22.67
C THR A 223 5.54 0.81 -24.01
N GLU A 224 6.69 0.86 -24.71
CA GLU A 224 6.81 1.40 -26.06
C GLU A 224 7.95 0.63 -26.78
N GLY A 225 7.67 0.05 -27.98
CA GLY A 225 8.62 -0.80 -28.70
C GLY A 225 8.80 -0.43 -30.18
N GLY A 226 8.30 0.73 -30.62
CA GLY A 226 8.35 1.16 -32.03
C GLY A 226 6.97 1.21 -32.69
N ARG A 227 6.93 1.51 -34.01
CA ARG A 227 5.69 1.75 -34.75
C ARG A 227 5.43 0.74 -35.88
N ALA A 228 6.48 0.37 -36.59
CA ALA A 228 6.39 -0.55 -37.74
C ALA A 228 7.74 -1.30 -37.93
N PRO A 229 7.73 -2.54 -38.41
CA PRO A 229 8.94 -3.38 -38.48
C PRO A 229 9.95 -2.90 -39.54
N ASN A 230 9.56 -2.09 -40.51
CA ASN A 230 10.43 -1.48 -41.51
C ASN A 230 11.06 -0.16 -41.09
N ILE A 231 10.79 0.31 -39.85
CA ILE A 231 11.36 1.54 -39.28
C ILE A 231 12.14 1.16 -38.03
N ILE A 232 13.43 1.41 -37.97
CA ILE A 232 14.23 1.25 -36.74
C ILE A 232 13.67 2.18 -35.67
N PRO A 233 13.26 1.65 -34.49
CA PRO A 233 12.69 2.46 -33.41
C PRO A 233 13.70 3.49 -32.87
N GLU A 234 13.36 4.77 -32.96
CA GLU A 234 14.15 5.87 -32.37
C GLU A 234 13.90 6.05 -30.87
N ARG A 235 12.80 5.48 -30.35
CA ARG A 235 12.46 5.50 -28.94
C ARG A 235 11.80 4.19 -28.54
N ALA A 236 12.21 3.66 -27.37
CA ALA A 236 11.57 2.52 -26.73
C ALA A 236 11.59 2.72 -25.21
N LYS A 237 10.58 2.17 -24.53
CA LYS A 237 10.41 2.33 -23.08
C LYS A 237 10.13 1.00 -22.40
N ALA A 238 10.64 0.90 -21.17
CA ALA A 238 10.34 -0.21 -20.26
C ALA A 238 9.95 0.32 -18.88
N TYR A 239 9.08 -0.42 -18.18
CA TYR A 239 8.65 -0.10 -16.82
C TYR A 239 8.89 -1.32 -15.94
N PHE A 240 9.62 -1.12 -14.84
CA PHE A 240 10.01 -2.18 -13.91
C PHE A 240 9.58 -1.89 -12.49
N TYR A 241 9.20 -2.96 -11.79
CA TYR A 241 9.07 -3.01 -10.33
C TYR A 241 10.24 -3.79 -9.76
N VAL A 242 10.89 -3.19 -8.74
CA VAL A 242 11.95 -3.82 -7.96
C VAL A 242 11.48 -3.92 -6.51
N ARG A 243 11.32 -5.15 -6.03
CA ARG A 243 10.84 -5.43 -4.66
C ARG A 243 11.96 -6.05 -3.83
N GLY A 244 11.98 -5.74 -2.52
CA GLY A 244 12.91 -6.34 -1.57
C GLY A 244 12.28 -6.58 -0.21
N GLY A 245 12.81 -7.52 0.56
CA GLY A 245 12.38 -7.78 1.94
C GLY A 245 12.70 -6.62 2.89
N THR A 246 13.75 -5.86 2.57
CA THR A 246 14.19 -4.65 3.26
C THR A 246 14.40 -3.50 2.26
N LEU A 247 14.48 -2.26 2.75
CA LEU A 247 14.85 -1.11 1.90
C LEU A 247 16.27 -1.27 1.35
N ALA A 248 17.21 -1.78 2.14
CA ALA A 248 18.59 -1.99 1.71
C ALA A 248 18.69 -2.98 0.53
N GLU A 249 18.03 -4.15 0.64
CA GLU A 249 17.98 -5.14 -0.45
C GLU A 249 17.32 -4.57 -1.71
N MET A 250 16.26 -3.79 -1.55
CA MET A 250 15.57 -3.16 -2.68
C MET A 250 16.45 -2.12 -3.34
N HIS A 251 17.13 -1.24 -2.59
CA HIS A 251 18.03 -0.22 -3.15
C HIS A 251 19.24 -0.84 -3.86
N GLU A 252 19.82 -1.89 -3.29
CA GLU A 252 20.90 -2.64 -3.96
C GLU A 252 20.42 -3.22 -5.29
N ALA A 253 19.25 -3.87 -5.29
CA ALA A 253 18.67 -4.42 -6.52
C ALA A 253 18.36 -3.32 -7.55
N VAL A 254 17.86 -2.16 -7.14
CA VAL A 254 17.65 -0.98 -8.00
C VAL A 254 18.97 -0.54 -8.66
N ALA A 255 20.06 -0.43 -7.88
CA ALA A 255 21.36 -0.06 -8.42
C ALA A 255 21.86 -1.06 -9.48
N ARG A 256 21.68 -2.36 -9.23
CA ARG A 256 22.05 -3.43 -10.18
C ARG A 256 21.21 -3.42 -11.45
N VAL A 257 19.88 -3.19 -11.34
CA VAL A 257 18.98 -3.05 -12.51
C VAL A 257 19.35 -1.82 -13.35
N LYS A 258 19.68 -0.70 -12.71
CA LYS A 258 20.21 0.50 -13.40
C LYS A 258 21.54 0.21 -14.09
N GLY A 259 22.42 -0.59 -13.49
CA GLY A 259 23.66 -1.07 -14.11
C GLY A 259 23.40 -1.90 -15.39
N CYS A 260 22.40 -2.78 -15.38
CA CYS A 260 21.97 -3.51 -16.59
C CYS A 260 21.49 -2.54 -17.68
N ALA A 261 20.70 -1.51 -17.30
CA ALA A 261 20.22 -0.51 -18.26
C ALA A 261 21.37 0.32 -18.87
N ALA A 262 22.35 0.72 -18.06
CA ALA A 262 23.52 1.44 -18.55
C ALA A 262 24.37 0.59 -19.53
N GLY A 263 24.60 -0.70 -19.22
CA GLY A 263 25.27 -1.63 -20.11
C GLY A 263 24.51 -1.84 -21.43
N ALA A 264 23.18 -1.96 -21.34
CA ALA A 264 22.30 -2.07 -22.51
C ALA A 264 22.38 -0.82 -23.42
N ALA A 265 22.36 0.36 -22.80
CA ALA A 265 22.50 1.65 -23.53
C ALA A 265 23.84 1.77 -24.23
N THR A 266 24.93 1.38 -23.56
CA THR A 266 26.29 1.36 -24.17
C THR A 266 26.35 0.43 -25.38
N ALA A 267 25.84 -0.81 -25.22
CA ALA A 267 25.86 -1.83 -26.29
C ALA A 267 25.00 -1.43 -27.50
N SER A 268 23.83 -0.83 -27.27
CA SER A 268 22.93 -0.36 -28.33
C SER A 268 23.26 1.05 -28.87
N ARG A 269 24.22 1.74 -28.29
CA ARG A 269 24.58 3.16 -28.57
C ARG A 269 23.42 4.14 -28.34
N CYS A 270 22.43 3.76 -27.53
CA CYS A 270 21.30 4.60 -27.18
C CYS A 270 21.64 5.59 -26.05
N ARG A 271 20.99 6.75 -26.05
CA ARG A 271 20.90 7.57 -24.85
C ARG A 271 19.88 6.97 -23.91
N LEU A 272 20.20 6.84 -22.62
CA LEU A 272 19.35 6.33 -21.58
C LEU A 272 18.85 7.45 -20.67
N GLU A 273 17.55 7.44 -20.42
CA GLU A 273 16.93 8.24 -19.37
C GLU A 273 16.27 7.27 -18.36
N VAL A 274 16.47 7.54 -17.07
CA VAL A 274 15.91 6.72 -15.99
C VAL A 274 15.13 7.63 -15.05
N GLU A 275 13.85 7.32 -14.88
CA GLU A 275 12.97 8.02 -13.95
C GLU A 275 12.53 7.04 -12.86
N GLU A 276 12.63 7.46 -11.60
CA GLU A 276 12.08 6.72 -10.47
C GLU A 276 10.65 7.16 -10.18
N GLY A 277 9.81 6.23 -9.70
CA GLY A 277 8.48 6.61 -9.21
C GLY A 277 8.55 7.62 -8.07
N GLU A 278 7.55 8.47 -7.94
CA GLU A 278 7.52 9.57 -6.96
C GLU A 278 7.74 9.09 -5.53
N TYR A 279 7.20 7.89 -5.19
CA TYR A 279 7.37 7.30 -3.87
C TYR A 279 7.90 5.87 -3.95
N THR A 280 8.83 5.58 -3.06
CA THR A 280 9.24 4.21 -2.70
C THR A 280 8.31 3.70 -1.62
N LEU A 281 7.78 2.48 -1.79
CA LEU A 281 7.02 1.81 -0.74
C LEU A 281 7.98 1.13 0.24
N SER A 282 7.78 1.37 1.52
CA SER A 282 8.55 0.73 2.58
C SER A 282 8.01 -0.67 2.91
N PRO A 283 8.84 -1.59 3.39
CA PRO A 283 8.37 -2.87 3.89
C PRO A 283 7.53 -2.66 5.15
N MET A 284 6.51 -3.49 5.34
CA MET A 284 5.66 -3.41 6.55
C MET A 284 6.45 -3.78 7.80
N LYS A 285 6.50 -2.86 8.75
CA LYS A 285 7.01 -3.08 10.11
C LYS A 285 5.86 -3.53 10.99
N VAL A 286 5.59 -4.84 11.02
CA VAL A 286 4.54 -5.42 11.86
C VAL A 286 4.81 -5.11 13.32
N ASN A 287 3.82 -4.55 14.04
CA ASN A 287 3.89 -4.33 15.48
C ASN A 287 3.24 -5.51 16.22
N PRO A 288 4.00 -6.34 16.95
CA PRO A 288 3.48 -7.53 17.60
C PRO A 288 2.48 -7.20 18.72
N VAL A 289 2.64 -6.09 19.43
CA VAL A 289 1.73 -5.69 20.52
C VAL A 289 0.34 -5.40 19.97
N LEU A 290 0.25 -4.64 18.86
CA LEU A 290 -1.02 -4.39 18.20
C LEU A 290 -1.62 -5.67 17.58
N ALA A 291 -0.76 -6.54 17.05
CA ALA A 291 -1.20 -7.82 16.49
C ALA A 291 -1.80 -8.72 17.58
N ASP A 292 -1.19 -8.78 18.77
CA ASP A 292 -1.70 -9.58 19.89
C ASP A 292 -2.98 -9.00 20.48
N ALA A 293 -3.12 -7.68 20.55
CA ALA A 293 -4.38 -7.03 20.93
C ALA A 293 -5.52 -7.39 19.96
N TYR A 294 -5.23 -7.41 18.66
CA TYR A 294 -6.21 -7.82 17.64
C TYR A 294 -6.54 -9.32 17.72
N ARG A 295 -5.56 -10.19 18.00
CA ARG A 295 -5.81 -11.62 18.27
C ARG A 295 -6.72 -11.81 19.48
N GLY A 296 -6.53 -11.00 20.52
CA GLY A 296 -7.43 -10.96 21.68
C GLY A 296 -8.87 -10.63 21.26
N ALA A 297 -9.05 -9.63 20.38
CA ALA A 297 -10.36 -9.29 19.84
C ALA A 297 -10.97 -10.45 19.00
N LEU A 298 -10.17 -11.10 18.16
CA LEU A 298 -10.61 -12.27 17.38
C LEU A 298 -11.03 -13.45 18.29
N ALA A 299 -10.27 -13.71 19.36
CA ALA A 299 -10.60 -14.76 20.33
C ALA A 299 -11.94 -14.49 21.03
N LEU A 300 -12.24 -13.24 21.37
CA LEU A 300 -13.55 -12.84 21.93
C LEU A 300 -14.71 -13.02 20.94
N LEU A 301 -14.43 -12.97 19.64
CA LEU A 301 -15.38 -13.18 18.55
C LEU A 301 -15.42 -14.63 18.06
N GLU A 302 -14.63 -15.53 18.67
CA GLU A 302 -14.50 -16.95 18.27
C GLU A 302 -14.04 -17.12 16.81
N LEU A 303 -13.14 -16.24 16.33
CA LEU A 303 -12.65 -16.17 14.96
C LEU A 303 -11.15 -16.57 14.88
N PRO A 304 -10.82 -17.84 14.62
CA PRO A 304 -9.42 -18.28 14.54
C PRO A 304 -8.71 -17.75 13.29
N GLU A 305 -7.37 -17.56 13.38
CA GLU A 305 -6.54 -17.30 12.19
C GLU A 305 -6.52 -18.51 11.24
N SER A 306 -6.38 -18.25 9.94
CA SER A 306 -6.35 -19.28 8.88
C SER A 306 -4.96 -19.93 8.71
N GLY A 307 -4.20 -20.10 9.78
CA GLY A 307 -2.83 -20.58 9.78
C GLY A 307 -1.81 -19.45 9.61
N ALA A 308 -0.52 -19.79 9.63
CA ALA A 308 0.54 -18.79 9.49
C ALA A 308 0.61 -18.25 8.05
N PRO A 309 0.79 -16.93 7.87
CA PRO A 309 1.05 -16.37 6.55
C PRO A 309 2.41 -16.88 6.03
N THR A 310 2.46 -17.26 4.75
CA THR A 310 3.71 -17.65 4.13
C THR A 310 4.49 -16.42 3.66
N ASP A 311 5.81 -16.44 3.83
CA ASP A 311 6.70 -15.36 3.36
C ASP A 311 6.71 -15.20 1.83
N ARG A 312 6.21 -16.18 1.08
CA ARG A 312 6.24 -16.20 -0.38
C ARG A 312 5.15 -15.37 -1.06
N ASN A 313 4.04 -15.05 -0.38
CA ASN A 313 2.87 -14.38 -0.97
C ASN A 313 2.74 -12.93 -0.46
N ARG A 314 3.85 -12.17 -0.49
CA ARG A 314 3.87 -10.78 -0.06
C ARG A 314 3.80 -9.84 -1.26
N GLY A 315 2.82 -8.94 -1.26
CA GLY A 315 2.77 -7.76 -2.13
C GLY A 315 3.54 -6.59 -1.53
N SER A 316 3.26 -5.40 -2.05
CA SER A 316 3.72 -4.13 -1.50
C SER A 316 2.49 -3.22 -1.36
N SER A 317 2.48 -2.37 -0.34
CA SER A 317 1.43 -1.40 -0.07
C SER A 317 2.02 -0.19 0.64
N ASP A 318 1.45 0.98 0.44
CA ASP A 318 1.90 2.22 1.08
C ASP A 318 1.59 2.29 2.58
N ILE A 319 0.83 1.31 3.14
CA ILE A 319 0.74 1.09 4.60
C ILE A 319 2.12 0.78 5.20
N GLY A 320 3.02 0.20 4.40
CA GLY A 320 4.41 0.01 4.79
C GLY A 320 5.06 1.32 5.22
N ASN A 321 4.83 2.42 4.49
CA ASN A 321 5.34 3.75 4.84
C ASN A 321 4.77 4.24 6.17
N VAL A 322 3.47 4.04 6.43
CA VAL A 322 2.84 4.37 7.72
C VAL A 322 3.50 3.60 8.86
N SER A 323 3.77 2.31 8.63
CA SER A 323 4.40 1.44 9.63
C SER A 323 5.85 1.79 9.97
N GLN A 324 6.50 2.66 9.19
CA GLN A 324 7.80 3.25 9.54
C GLN A 324 7.66 4.55 10.35
N ALA A 325 6.47 5.14 10.40
CA ALA A 325 6.21 6.39 11.10
C ALA A 325 5.56 6.20 12.47
N VAL A 326 4.66 5.22 12.59
CA VAL A 326 3.90 4.93 13.82
C VAL A 326 3.64 3.42 13.97
N PRO A 327 3.41 2.89 15.19
CA PRO A 327 2.90 1.55 15.38
C PRO A 327 1.66 1.29 14.53
N THR A 328 1.71 0.28 13.66
CA THR A 328 0.68 0.06 12.63
C THR A 328 0.25 -1.39 12.59
N LEU A 329 -1.05 -1.62 12.32
CA LEU A 329 -1.69 -2.91 12.20
C LEU A 329 -2.55 -2.97 10.92
N GLN A 330 -2.41 -4.05 10.13
CA GLN A 330 -3.27 -4.35 8.98
C GLN A 330 -3.53 -5.87 8.91
N PRO A 331 -4.51 -6.40 9.63
CA PRO A 331 -4.94 -7.78 9.47
C PRO A 331 -5.78 -7.98 8.22
N ASN A 332 -5.83 -9.22 7.74
CA ASN A 332 -6.71 -9.62 6.66
C ASN A 332 -8.02 -10.20 7.21
N VAL A 333 -9.12 -9.87 6.54
CA VAL A 333 -10.46 -10.44 6.80
C VAL A 333 -10.92 -11.28 5.60
N PRO A 334 -11.48 -12.49 5.81
CA PRO A 334 -11.94 -13.33 4.72
C PRO A 334 -13.27 -12.83 4.15
N ILE A 335 -13.37 -12.76 2.81
CA ILE A 335 -14.58 -12.32 2.10
C ILE A 335 -15.08 -13.34 1.05
N THR A 336 -14.49 -14.53 0.99
CA THR A 336 -14.71 -15.48 -0.12
C THR A 336 -15.29 -16.82 0.31
N SER A 337 -15.95 -16.89 1.47
CA SER A 337 -16.59 -18.13 2.00
C SER A 337 -15.66 -19.35 2.01
N GLY A 338 -14.35 -19.15 2.32
CA GLY A 338 -13.34 -20.21 2.36
C GLY A 338 -12.71 -20.56 1.01
N ALA A 339 -13.26 -20.10 -0.13
CA ALA A 339 -12.63 -20.27 -1.43
C ALA A 339 -11.37 -19.43 -1.55
N ARG A 340 -10.35 -19.95 -2.24
CA ARG A 340 -9.18 -19.16 -2.62
C ARG A 340 -9.50 -18.35 -3.89
N VAL A 341 -9.65 -17.05 -3.73
CA VAL A 341 -9.87 -16.10 -4.82
C VAL A 341 -8.74 -15.07 -4.77
N GLU A 342 -8.07 -14.87 -5.89
CA GLU A 342 -6.99 -13.89 -5.96
C GLU A 342 -7.55 -12.47 -6.07
N ILE A 343 -6.89 -11.52 -5.39
CA ILE A 343 -7.18 -10.09 -5.53
C ILE A 343 -6.89 -9.62 -6.96
N HIS A 344 -7.43 -8.49 -7.36
CA HIS A 344 -7.32 -7.91 -8.71
C HIS A 344 -7.99 -8.79 -9.78
N THR A 345 -9.05 -9.52 -9.39
CA THR A 345 -9.90 -10.30 -10.30
C THR A 345 -11.36 -9.88 -10.18
N ARG A 346 -12.14 -10.11 -11.24
CA ARG A 346 -13.58 -9.87 -11.22
C ARG A 346 -14.29 -10.68 -10.11
N ALA A 347 -13.86 -11.92 -9.90
CA ALA A 347 -14.43 -12.78 -8.84
C ALA A 347 -14.20 -12.20 -7.43
N PHE A 348 -13.06 -11.54 -7.19
CA PHE A 348 -12.78 -10.89 -5.92
C PHE A 348 -13.62 -9.61 -5.75
N GLU A 349 -13.75 -8.81 -6.81
CA GLU A 349 -14.62 -7.61 -6.82
C GLU A 349 -16.05 -7.98 -6.47
N GLU A 350 -16.63 -8.99 -7.15
CA GLU A 350 -17.97 -9.48 -6.86
C GLU A 350 -18.13 -9.98 -5.41
N ALA A 351 -17.09 -10.61 -4.84
CA ALA A 351 -17.14 -11.11 -3.47
C ALA A 351 -17.31 -9.99 -2.45
N THR A 352 -16.85 -8.75 -2.73
CA THR A 352 -16.92 -7.62 -1.78
C THR A 352 -18.35 -7.27 -1.36
N THR A 353 -19.34 -7.47 -2.22
CA THR A 353 -20.76 -7.13 -1.96
C THR A 353 -21.65 -8.32 -1.69
N LYS A 354 -21.13 -9.56 -1.83
CA LYS A 354 -21.84 -10.80 -1.45
C LYS A 354 -22.02 -10.90 0.06
N PRO A 355 -22.89 -11.77 0.57
CA PRO A 355 -23.07 -11.96 2.01
C PRO A 355 -21.75 -12.19 2.77
N SER A 356 -20.83 -12.99 2.21
CA SER A 356 -19.51 -13.23 2.79
C SER A 356 -18.63 -11.96 2.86
N GLY A 357 -18.73 -11.07 1.87
CA GLY A 357 -18.03 -9.78 1.88
C GLY A 357 -18.56 -8.85 2.99
N ILE A 358 -19.89 -8.79 3.14
CA ILE A 358 -20.54 -8.04 4.22
C ILE A 358 -20.17 -8.63 5.58
N GLU A 359 -20.14 -9.95 5.72
CA GLU A 359 -19.72 -10.64 6.95
C GLU A 359 -18.26 -10.32 7.31
N GLY A 360 -17.33 -10.44 6.34
CA GLY A 360 -15.91 -10.07 6.53
C GLY A 360 -15.74 -8.60 6.88
N MET A 361 -16.51 -7.69 6.27
CA MET A 361 -16.54 -6.28 6.66
C MET A 361 -16.97 -6.10 8.12
N MET A 362 -18.05 -6.77 8.53
CA MET A 362 -18.56 -6.69 9.91
C MET A 362 -17.58 -7.31 10.92
N GLU A 363 -16.91 -8.40 10.57
CA GLU A 363 -15.80 -8.96 11.35
C GLU A 363 -14.72 -7.89 11.58
N GLY A 364 -14.28 -7.24 10.51
CA GLY A 364 -13.28 -6.16 10.57
C GLY A 364 -13.73 -5.00 11.47
N ILE A 365 -14.97 -4.54 11.34
CA ILE A 365 -15.54 -3.46 12.17
C ILE A 365 -15.49 -3.84 13.65
N ARG A 366 -15.96 -5.05 14.01
CA ARG A 366 -16.00 -5.51 15.40
C ARG A 366 -14.60 -5.66 15.99
N ALA A 367 -13.69 -6.32 15.27
CA ALA A 367 -12.34 -6.56 15.75
C ALA A 367 -11.53 -5.27 15.88
N LEU A 368 -11.62 -4.34 14.91
CA LEU A 368 -10.98 -3.02 15.00
C LEU A 368 -11.54 -2.18 16.15
N ALA A 369 -12.86 -2.18 16.36
CA ALA A 369 -13.47 -1.41 17.45
C ALA A 369 -13.07 -1.96 18.83
N LEU A 370 -12.99 -3.28 19.01
CA LEU A 370 -12.51 -3.93 20.24
C LEU A 370 -11.03 -3.64 20.47
N THR A 371 -10.18 -3.76 19.44
CA THR A 371 -8.75 -3.43 19.54
C THR A 371 -8.55 -1.96 19.89
N GLY A 372 -9.31 -1.06 19.24
CA GLY A 372 -9.31 0.35 19.58
C GLY A 372 -9.71 0.62 21.04
N TYR A 373 -10.74 -0.08 21.54
CA TYR A 373 -11.13 -0.01 22.95
C TYR A 373 -9.99 -0.42 23.88
N ASP A 374 -9.29 -1.52 23.60
CA ASP A 374 -8.19 -1.98 24.45
C ASP A 374 -7.06 -0.95 24.55
N LEU A 375 -6.76 -0.25 23.45
CA LEU A 375 -5.75 0.83 23.43
C LEU A 375 -6.16 2.06 24.26
N PHE A 376 -7.46 2.32 24.43
CA PHE A 376 -7.97 3.40 25.27
C PHE A 376 -8.14 2.96 26.73
N ALA A 377 -8.54 1.71 26.95
CA ALA A 377 -8.77 1.16 28.29
C ALA A 377 -7.47 0.86 29.02
N ASP A 378 -6.42 0.48 28.27
CA ASP A 378 -5.08 0.20 28.80
C ASP A 378 -4.00 1.00 28.04
N PRO A 379 -3.67 2.22 28.50
CA PRO A 379 -2.61 3.03 27.90
C PRO A 379 -1.23 2.35 27.83
N SER A 380 -0.97 1.35 28.69
CA SER A 380 0.31 0.64 28.68
C SER A 380 0.54 -0.16 27.40
N LEU A 381 -0.54 -0.55 26.69
CA LEU A 381 -0.45 -1.19 25.38
C LEU A 381 0.13 -0.24 24.33
N VAL A 382 -0.27 1.04 24.34
CA VAL A 382 0.28 2.05 23.44
C VAL A 382 1.76 2.28 23.71
N GLU A 383 2.14 2.37 24.99
CA GLU A 383 3.55 2.49 25.38
C GLU A 383 4.38 1.26 24.97
N ALA A 384 3.84 0.06 25.17
CA ALA A 384 4.47 -1.18 24.74
C ALA A 384 4.61 -1.24 23.20
N ALA A 385 3.60 -0.81 22.46
CA ALA A 385 3.65 -0.73 20.99
C ALA A 385 4.75 0.23 20.53
N TRP A 386 4.94 1.38 21.19
CA TRP A 386 6.02 2.31 20.88
C TRP A 386 7.39 1.80 21.31
N ARG A 387 7.53 1.12 22.46
CA ARG A 387 8.80 0.46 22.84
C ARG A 387 9.22 -0.55 21.78
N GLN A 388 8.28 -1.41 21.33
CA GLN A 388 8.55 -2.38 20.27
C GLN A 388 8.85 -1.69 18.92
N PHE A 389 8.14 -0.62 18.60
CA PHE A 389 8.37 0.18 17.40
C PHE A 389 9.78 0.77 17.36
N ASN A 390 10.31 1.26 18.48
CA ASN A 390 11.63 1.86 18.59
C ASN A 390 12.77 0.83 18.76
N THR A 391 12.45 -0.46 18.95
CA THR A 391 13.47 -1.50 19.07
C THR A 391 14.09 -1.76 17.71
N PRO A 392 15.42 -1.58 17.54
CA PRO A 392 16.11 -1.91 16.29
C PRO A 392 15.92 -3.40 15.98
N LYS A 393 15.52 -3.72 14.76
CA LYS A 393 15.62 -5.12 14.32
C LYS A 393 17.09 -5.45 14.10
N PRO A 394 17.60 -6.59 14.60
CA PRO A 394 18.97 -7.01 14.26
C PRO A 394 19.09 -7.11 12.76
N GLY A 395 19.93 -6.24 12.17
CA GLY A 395 20.21 -6.23 10.75
C GLY A 395 20.99 -7.47 10.36
N ARG A 396 20.58 -8.18 9.34
CA ARG A 396 21.54 -8.94 8.53
C ARG A 396 22.34 -7.89 7.76
N SER A 397 23.47 -7.47 8.32
CA SER A 397 24.47 -6.66 7.61
C SER A 397 25.18 -7.57 6.61
N CYS A 398 24.71 -7.61 5.40
CA CYS A 398 25.56 -7.96 4.27
C CYS A 398 26.14 -6.64 3.74
N GLU A 399 27.26 -6.21 4.31
CA GLU A 399 28.09 -5.20 3.68
C GLU A 399 28.81 -5.86 2.50
N VAL A 400 28.20 -5.78 1.32
CA VAL A 400 28.90 -5.99 0.06
C VAL A 400 29.52 -4.62 -0.30
N PRO A 401 30.84 -4.50 -0.44
CA PRO A 401 31.47 -3.24 -0.84
C PRO A 401 30.90 -2.83 -2.22
N LEU A 402 30.18 -1.74 -2.26
CA LEU A 402 29.80 -1.10 -3.52
C LEU A 402 31.07 -0.56 -4.17
N ASN A 403 31.47 -1.14 -5.31
CA ASN A 403 32.49 -0.57 -6.16
C ASN A 403 31.99 0.81 -6.65
N ARG A 404 32.51 1.89 -6.06
CA ARG A 404 32.06 3.27 -6.29
C ARG A 404 32.54 3.87 -7.62
N ASP A 405 33.26 3.10 -8.44
CA ASP A 405 33.85 3.56 -9.69
C ASP A 405 33.12 2.97 -10.90
N ILE A 406 31.87 3.36 -11.11
CA ILE A 406 31.26 3.29 -12.45
C ILE A 406 31.53 4.64 -13.10
N PRO A 407 32.32 4.72 -14.22
CA PRO A 407 32.58 5.97 -14.88
C PRO A 407 31.26 6.59 -15.34
N GLN A 408 30.95 7.78 -14.84
CA GLN A 408 29.91 8.61 -15.45
C GLN A 408 30.50 9.04 -16.81
N ASN A 409 29.92 8.53 -17.89
CA ASN A 409 30.26 8.88 -19.26
C ASN A 409 29.94 10.37 -19.47
N ARG A 410 30.88 11.26 -19.07
CA ARG A 410 30.94 12.66 -19.51
C ARG A 410 31.74 12.68 -20.78
N ASP A 411 31.15 13.28 -21.83
CA ASP A 411 31.77 13.76 -23.04
C ASP A 411 32.17 12.72 -24.09
N VAL A 412 31.22 12.43 -25.00
CA VAL A 412 31.58 12.08 -26.38
C VAL A 412 31.79 13.39 -27.15
N PRO A 413 33.01 13.67 -27.68
CA PRO A 413 33.25 14.90 -28.45
C PRO A 413 32.42 14.89 -29.73
N GLN A 414 31.64 15.94 -29.94
CA GLN A 414 31.07 16.22 -31.28
C GLN A 414 32.23 16.51 -32.24
N LYS A 415 32.54 15.55 -33.12
CA LYS A 415 33.34 15.85 -34.29
C LYS A 415 32.45 16.51 -35.32
N SER A 416 32.70 17.79 -35.54
CA SER A 416 32.26 18.56 -36.69
C SER A 416 32.77 17.92 -37.98
N ARG A 417 31.88 17.55 -38.86
CA ARG A 417 31.84 17.75 -40.32
C ARG A 417 30.63 17.02 -40.93
#